data_e681c0688f71c3548feefbd3db54f9fe
#
_entry.id   e681c0688f71c3548feefbd3db54f9fe
#
_cell.length_a   1.000
_cell.length_b   1.000
_cell.length_c   1.000
_cell.angle_alpha   90.00
_cell.angle_beta   90.00
_cell.angle_gamma   90.00
#
_symmetry.space_group_name_H-M   'P 1'
#
loop_
_entity.id
_entity.type
_entity.pdbx_description
1 polymer ?
#
loop_
_entity_poly.entity_id
_entity_poly.type
_entity_poly.pdbx_seq_one_letter_code
_entity_poly.pdbx_strand_id
1 'polypeptide(L)'
;MSRPGTAVRLLLAIFSLLVPAMALAQEAEHGLSQKAVEIARPFGFPVTNSMVVTWIVAIGLIVFAQLATRNMRQVPEGAQNFLEWLVEGLYGFLEGLLGAPLATKTFWFFATVFIFILSSNWLGLVPGVGSMGWGHHTAEGFRLEEPLFRGANADVNLTLAMALVFFACWIVWGLQSLGPMGFFKEMFAPKGTTTGALKVLMVVVFFAAGLLEVISILFRPVSLSFRLYGNIFAGETMLETMAQVPYIAWLVQIPFYFLELLVGLVQALVFMLLTAVFTLLICQHHEEGSAAAHH
;
A
#
# COMPACT_ATOMS: atom_id res chain seq x y z
N MET A 1 5.89 -48.01 17.44
CA MET A 1 6.05 -46.98 16.42
C MET A 1 4.67 -46.53 15.97
N SER A 2 4.18 -45.41 16.47
CA SER A 2 2.86 -44.84 16.11
C SER A 2 2.89 -44.28 14.67
N ARG A 3 1.97 -44.74 13.85
CA ARG A 3 1.85 -44.20 12.46
C ARG A 3 1.40 -42.72 12.54
N PRO A 4 2.07 -41.79 11.82
CA PRO A 4 1.66 -40.41 11.83
C PRO A 4 0.23 -40.28 11.31
N GLY A 5 -0.59 -39.47 11.98
CA GLY A 5 -2.00 -39.26 11.67
C GLY A 5 -2.19 -38.73 10.27
N THR A 6 -3.38 -38.94 9.71
CA THR A 6 -3.76 -38.55 8.32
C THR A 6 -3.50 -37.08 8.03
N ALA A 7 -3.66 -36.20 9.02
CA ALA A 7 -3.38 -34.77 8.92
C ALA A 7 -1.89 -34.47 8.69
N VAL A 8 -0.99 -35.18 9.35
CA VAL A 8 0.46 -35.02 9.19
C VAL A 8 0.92 -35.50 7.81
N ARG A 9 0.32 -36.57 7.29
CA ARG A 9 0.59 -37.04 5.91
C ARG A 9 0.09 -36.07 4.84
N LEU A 10 -1.06 -35.46 5.06
CA LEU A 10 -1.60 -34.39 4.18
C LEU A 10 -0.71 -33.16 4.18
N LEU A 11 -0.26 -32.71 5.35
CA LEU A 11 0.68 -31.59 5.48
C LEU A 11 2.03 -31.88 4.80
N LEU A 12 2.57 -33.07 4.98
CA LEU A 12 3.80 -33.49 4.31
C LEU A 12 3.62 -33.61 2.79
N ALA A 13 2.47 -34.07 2.32
CA ALA A 13 2.16 -34.12 0.89
C ALA A 13 2.01 -32.71 0.27
N ILE A 14 1.36 -31.78 0.97
CA ILE A 14 1.27 -30.38 0.56
C ILE A 14 2.65 -29.73 0.56
N PHE A 15 3.46 -29.97 1.57
CA PHE A 15 4.82 -29.45 1.67
C PHE A 15 5.73 -30.01 0.57
N SER A 16 5.62 -31.32 0.24
CA SER A 16 6.39 -31.95 -0.84
C SER A 16 5.98 -31.50 -2.25
N LEU A 17 4.77 -30.97 -2.43
CA LEU A 17 4.31 -30.35 -3.66
C LEU A 17 4.73 -28.89 -3.77
N LEU A 18 4.84 -28.17 -2.63
CA LEU A 18 5.27 -26.77 -2.60
C LEU A 18 6.78 -26.60 -2.84
N VAL A 19 7.61 -27.54 -2.39
CA VAL A 19 9.07 -27.47 -2.56
C VAL A 19 9.50 -27.47 -4.03
N PRO A 20 9.01 -28.37 -4.92
CA PRO A 20 9.36 -28.32 -6.33
C PRO A 20 8.75 -27.11 -7.04
N ALA A 21 7.58 -26.61 -6.60
CA ALA A 21 7.00 -25.37 -7.15
C ALA A 21 7.88 -24.15 -6.84
N MET A 22 8.47 -24.09 -5.65
CA MET A 22 9.45 -23.04 -5.30
C MET A 22 10.76 -23.20 -6.06
N ALA A 23 11.23 -24.44 -6.31
CA ALA A 23 12.43 -24.69 -7.10
C ALA A 23 12.24 -24.33 -8.58
N LEU A 24 11.06 -24.62 -9.16
CA LEU A 24 10.72 -24.21 -10.53
C LEU A 24 10.55 -22.69 -10.66
N ALA A 25 10.14 -21.99 -9.59
CA ALA A 25 10.11 -20.54 -9.57
C ALA A 25 11.53 -19.91 -9.56
N GLN A 26 12.53 -20.64 -9.15
CA GLN A 26 13.92 -20.18 -9.09
C GLN A 26 14.67 -20.33 -10.44
N GLU A 27 14.16 -21.16 -11.35
CA GLU A 27 14.73 -21.31 -12.73
C GLU A 27 14.18 -20.29 -13.74
N ALA A 28 13.17 -19.49 -13.37
CA ALA A 28 12.65 -18.40 -14.19
C ALA A 28 13.49 -17.11 -14.02
N GLU A 29 14.80 -17.18 -14.18
CA GLU A 29 15.71 -16.00 -14.18
C GLU A 29 15.60 -15.11 -15.44
N HIS A 30 14.49 -15.16 -16.16
CA HIS A 30 14.26 -14.33 -17.34
C HIS A 30 13.21 -13.24 -17.14
N GLY A 31 12.78 -12.99 -15.90
CA GLY A 31 11.83 -11.93 -15.53
C GLY A 31 12.49 -10.74 -14.80
N LEU A 32 11.70 -9.68 -14.61
CA LEU A 32 12.09 -8.51 -13.81
C LEU A 32 12.63 -8.95 -12.44
N SER A 33 13.79 -8.43 -12.06
CA SER A 33 14.36 -8.68 -10.72
C SER A 33 13.36 -8.29 -9.64
N GLN A 34 13.10 -9.18 -8.69
CA GLN A 34 12.23 -8.88 -7.53
C GLN A 34 12.81 -7.77 -6.64
N LYS A 35 14.13 -7.59 -6.68
CA LYS A 35 14.85 -6.58 -5.89
C LYS A 35 15.16 -5.36 -6.75
N ALA A 36 14.95 -4.16 -6.18
CA ALA A 36 15.39 -2.91 -6.79
C ALA A 36 16.92 -2.89 -6.96
N VAL A 37 17.39 -2.48 -8.14
CA VAL A 37 18.82 -2.44 -8.46
C VAL A 37 19.46 -1.20 -7.84
N GLU A 38 20.62 -1.37 -7.22
CA GLU A 38 21.41 -0.25 -6.69
C GLU A 38 22.14 0.45 -7.84
N ILE A 39 21.86 1.75 -8.02
CA ILE A 39 22.51 2.57 -9.04
C ILE A 39 23.79 3.22 -8.50
N ALA A 40 23.78 3.68 -7.25
CA ALA A 40 24.90 4.42 -6.65
C ALA A 40 24.91 4.25 -5.12
N ARG A 41 26.08 4.44 -4.50
CA ARG A 41 26.25 4.46 -3.04
C ARG A 41 26.93 5.74 -2.56
N PRO A 42 26.28 6.91 -2.67
CA PRO A 42 26.84 8.13 -2.10
C PRO A 42 26.87 8.00 -0.58
N PHE A 43 28.02 8.29 0.03
CA PHE A 43 28.25 8.23 1.48
C PHE A 43 27.88 6.89 2.16
N GLY A 44 27.89 5.77 1.39
CA GLY A 44 27.52 4.44 1.90
C GLY A 44 26.02 4.14 1.91
N PHE A 45 25.16 5.07 1.47
CA PHE A 45 23.73 4.88 1.36
C PHE A 45 23.37 4.28 -0.02
N PRO A 46 22.70 3.11 -0.09
CA PRO A 46 22.32 2.50 -1.34
C PRO A 46 21.17 3.27 -2.00
N VAL A 47 21.41 3.92 -3.13
CA VAL A 47 20.37 4.56 -3.96
C VAL A 47 19.90 3.56 -4.99
N THR A 48 18.62 3.20 -4.94
CA THR A 48 18.00 2.27 -5.87
C THR A 48 17.27 3.00 -7.01
N ASN A 49 17.04 2.28 -8.11
CA ASN A 49 16.31 2.81 -9.26
C ASN A 49 14.86 3.22 -8.92
N SER A 50 14.19 2.51 -8.01
CA SER A 50 12.86 2.85 -7.51
C SER A 50 12.87 4.15 -6.68
N MET A 51 13.94 4.41 -5.89
CA MET A 51 14.11 5.66 -5.15
C MET A 51 14.22 6.87 -6.06
N VAL A 52 14.93 6.75 -7.18
CA VAL A 52 15.04 7.84 -8.17
C VAL A 52 13.69 8.22 -8.72
N VAL A 53 12.88 7.23 -9.13
CA VAL A 53 11.51 7.48 -9.61
C VAL A 53 10.62 8.07 -8.51
N THR A 54 10.76 7.60 -7.26
CA THR A 54 10.08 8.16 -6.10
C THR A 54 10.38 9.65 -5.92
N TRP A 55 11.63 10.06 -6.03
CA TRP A 55 12.02 11.48 -5.94
C TRP A 55 11.48 12.28 -7.10
N ILE A 56 11.50 11.75 -8.33
CA ILE A 56 10.94 12.41 -9.51
C ILE A 56 9.45 12.68 -9.29
N VAL A 57 8.67 11.68 -8.81
CA VAL A 57 7.26 11.84 -8.50
C VAL A 57 7.05 12.90 -7.42
N ALA A 58 7.77 12.80 -6.29
CA ALA A 58 7.62 13.71 -5.16
C ALA A 58 7.94 15.16 -5.56
N ILE A 59 9.06 15.39 -6.24
CA ILE A 59 9.47 16.72 -6.72
C ILE A 59 8.46 17.23 -7.75
N GLY A 60 8.03 16.38 -8.69
CA GLY A 60 7.04 16.73 -9.70
C GLY A 60 5.72 17.19 -9.09
N LEU A 61 5.21 16.47 -8.09
CA LEU A 61 3.99 16.86 -7.38
C LEU A 61 4.14 18.14 -6.59
N ILE A 62 5.28 18.35 -5.91
CA ILE A 62 5.58 19.58 -5.17
C ILE A 62 5.63 20.77 -6.13
N VAL A 63 6.37 20.63 -7.23
CA VAL A 63 6.48 21.68 -8.26
C VAL A 63 5.12 22.00 -8.89
N PHE A 64 4.35 20.95 -9.23
CA PHE A 64 3.01 21.12 -9.78
C PHE A 64 2.09 21.87 -8.80
N ALA A 65 2.06 21.47 -7.52
CA ALA A 65 1.26 22.13 -6.51
C ALA A 65 1.69 23.60 -6.31
N GLN A 66 3.00 23.88 -6.27
CA GLN A 66 3.52 25.23 -6.14
C GLN A 66 3.16 26.11 -7.36
N LEU A 67 3.26 25.56 -8.57
CA LEU A 67 2.90 26.30 -9.79
C LEU A 67 1.39 26.56 -9.86
N ALA A 68 0.56 25.57 -9.48
CA ALA A 68 -0.89 25.70 -9.47
C ALA A 68 -1.39 26.71 -8.43
N THR A 69 -0.69 26.84 -7.30
CA THR A 69 -1.09 27.73 -6.17
C THR A 69 -0.36 29.08 -6.18
N ARG A 70 0.61 29.30 -7.08
CA ARG A 70 1.44 30.53 -7.09
C ARG A 70 0.64 31.82 -7.28
N ASN A 71 -0.38 31.80 -8.13
CA ASN A 71 -1.19 32.94 -8.49
C ASN A 71 -2.68 32.58 -8.38
N MET A 72 -3.15 32.37 -7.17
CA MET A 72 -4.55 31.97 -6.92
C MET A 72 -5.52 33.08 -7.34
N ARG A 73 -6.50 32.73 -8.19
CA ARG A 73 -7.58 33.58 -8.65
C ARG A 73 -8.89 33.12 -8.04
N GLN A 74 -9.83 34.06 -7.85
CA GLN A 74 -11.19 33.74 -7.36
C GLN A 74 -11.96 32.85 -8.33
N VAL A 75 -11.69 32.98 -9.63
CA VAL A 75 -12.19 32.06 -10.67
C VAL A 75 -10.99 31.23 -11.12
N PRO A 76 -10.93 29.95 -10.73
CA PRO A 76 -9.78 29.10 -11.04
C PRO A 76 -9.72 28.78 -12.53
N GLU A 77 -8.50 28.81 -13.09
CA GLU A 77 -8.23 28.47 -14.49
C GLU A 77 -7.05 27.50 -14.58
N GLY A 78 -7.08 26.62 -15.59
CA GLY A 78 -5.96 25.72 -15.92
C GLY A 78 -5.55 24.79 -14.77
N ALA A 79 -4.28 24.83 -14.37
CA ALA A 79 -3.72 23.94 -13.34
C ALA A 79 -4.35 24.15 -11.95
N GLN A 80 -4.73 25.39 -11.60
CA GLN A 80 -5.44 25.72 -10.36
C GLN A 80 -6.80 25.02 -10.33
N ASN A 81 -7.59 25.14 -11.40
CA ASN A 81 -8.90 24.53 -11.50
C ASN A 81 -8.83 23.00 -11.38
N PHE A 82 -7.82 22.36 -12.00
CA PHE A 82 -7.62 20.93 -11.88
C PHE A 82 -7.27 20.52 -10.45
N LEU A 83 -6.37 21.27 -9.78
CA LEU A 83 -5.97 20.98 -8.40
C LEU A 83 -7.15 21.16 -7.43
N GLU A 84 -7.91 22.23 -7.56
CA GLU A 84 -9.10 22.49 -6.74
C GLU A 84 -10.15 21.40 -6.94
N TRP A 85 -10.48 21.06 -8.19
CA TRP A 85 -11.42 19.97 -8.50
C TRP A 85 -10.97 18.63 -7.86
N LEU A 86 -9.68 18.30 -7.93
CA LEU A 86 -9.15 17.07 -7.35
C LEU A 86 -9.25 17.10 -5.82
N VAL A 87 -8.84 18.20 -5.19
CA VAL A 87 -8.85 18.38 -3.73
C VAL A 87 -10.28 18.40 -3.19
N GLU A 88 -11.18 19.15 -3.82
CA GLU A 88 -12.60 19.20 -3.44
C GLU A 88 -13.28 17.84 -3.59
N GLY A 89 -13.04 17.14 -4.69
CA GLY A 89 -13.57 15.81 -4.93
C GLY A 89 -13.10 14.79 -3.89
N LEU A 90 -11.81 14.80 -3.57
CA LEU A 90 -11.25 13.94 -2.52
C LEU A 90 -11.75 14.32 -1.13
N TYR A 91 -11.91 15.62 -0.85
CA TYR A 91 -12.42 16.07 0.44
C TYR A 91 -13.88 15.65 0.63
N GLY A 92 -14.75 15.90 -0.33
CA GLY A 92 -16.16 15.51 -0.28
C GLY A 92 -16.32 13.99 -0.14
N PHE A 93 -15.49 13.22 -0.84
CA PHE A 93 -15.47 11.75 -0.72
C PHE A 93 -15.06 11.29 0.68
N LEU A 94 -13.98 11.84 1.25
CA LEU A 94 -13.51 11.49 2.59
C LEU A 94 -14.45 12.02 3.68
N GLU A 95 -15.06 13.17 3.49
CA GLU A 95 -16.06 13.72 4.40
C GLU A 95 -17.30 12.82 4.49
N GLY A 96 -17.75 12.30 3.35
CA GLY A 96 -18.85 11.33 3.30
C GLY A 96 -18.54 10.01 4.01
N LEU A 97 -17.26 9.63 4.10
CA LEU A 97 -16.82 8.40 4.76
C LEU A 97 -16.52 8.59 6.25
N LEU A 98 -15.78 9.64 6.59
CA LEU A 98 -15.20 9.87 7.93
C LEU A 98 -16.05 10.80 8.79
N GLY A 99 -16.98 11.56 8.19
CA GLY A 99 -17.61 12.71 8.81
C GLY A 99 -16.70 13.95 8.83
N ALA A 100 -17.32 15.14 8.86
CA ALA A 100 -16.61 16.43 8.74
C ALA A 100 -15.46 16.63 9.75
N PRO A 101 -15.61 16.34 11.07
CA PRO A 101 -14.56 16.63 12.03
C PRO A 101 -13.30 15.76 11.83
N LEU A 102 -13.48 14.48 11.53
CA LEU A 102 -12.35 13.57 11.32
C LEU A 102 -11.72 13.79 9.93
N ALA A 103 -12.53 14.03 8.91
CA ALA A 103 -12.06 14.35 7.56
C ALA A 103 -11.16 15.59 7.58
N THR A 104 -11.58 16.69 8.18
CA THR A 104 -10.78 17.92 8.27
C THR A 104 -9.42 17.68 8.92
N LYS A 105 -9.36 16.83 9.96
CA LYS A 105 -8.14 16.53 10.71
C LYS A 105 -7.16 15.66 9.92
N THR A 106 -7.67 14.71 9.12
CA THR A 106 -6.87 13.66 8.49
C THR A 106 -6.73 13.79 6.98
N PHE A 107 -7.47 14.71 6.35
CA PHE A 107 -7.52 14.92 4.90
C PHE A 107 -6.15 15.09 4.26
N TRP A 108 -5.31 15.95 4.86
CA TRP A 108 -3.97 16.22 4.35
C TRP A 108 -3.16 14.95 4.10
N PHE A 109 -3.30 13.97 4.98
CA PHE A 109 -2.57 12.70 4.87
C PHE A 109 -3.17 11.81 3.78
N PHE A 110 -4.49 11.55 3.84
CA PHE A 110 -5.15 10.65 2.89
C PHE A 110 -5.09 11.15 1.45
N ALA A 111 -5.30 12.46 1.24
CA ALA A 111 -5.20 13.07 -0.07
C ALA A 111 -3.75 12.98 -0.62
N THR A 112 -2.76 13.30 0.20
CA THR A 112 -1.34 13.22 -0.21
C THR A 112 -0.95 11.81 -0.58
N VAL A 113 -1.29 10.82 0.25
CA VAL A 113 -0.97 9.42 0.00
C VAL A 113 -1.66 8.90 -1.26
N PHE A 114 -2.95 9.22 -1.45
CA PHE A 114 -3.69 8.85 -2.66
C PHE A 114 -3.04 9.40 -3.93
N ILE A 115 -2.79 10.72 -3.96
CA ILE A 115 -2.19 11.39 -5.12
C ILE A 115 -0.78 10.84 -5.39
N PHE A 116 0.01 10.62 -4.34
CA PHE A 116 1.37 10.10 -4.48
C PHE A 116 1.38 8.66 -5.02
N ILE A 117 0.56 7.76 -4.48
CA ILE A 117 0.45 6.37 -4.95
C ILE A 117 -0.04 6.33 -6.39
N LEU A 118 -1.09 7.10 -6.72
CA LEU A 118 -1.65 7.17 -8.07
C LEU A 118 -0.61 7.66 -9.08
N SER A 119 0.07 8.77 -8.76
CA SER A 119 1.11 9.33 -9.63
C SER A 119 2.28 8.39 -9.79
N SER A 120 2.68 7.69 -8.73
CA SER A 120 3.76 6.69 -8.75
C SER A 120 3.41 5.49 -9.63
N ASN A 121 2.16 5.00 -9.54
CA ASN A 121 1.68 3.88 -10.35
C ASN A 121 1.64 4.28 -11.84
N TRP A 122 1.07 5.43 -12.16
CA TRP A 122 0.95 5.88 -13.54
C TRP A 122 2.28 6.26 -14.17
N LEU A 123 3.21 6.87 -13.40
CA LEU A 123 4.55 7.16 -13.91
C LEU A 123 5.33 5.86 -14.20
N GLY A 124 5.14 4.81 -13.40
CA GLY A 124 5.74 3.49 -13.65
C GLY A 124 5.30 2.87 -14.97
N LEU A 125 4.09 3.20 -15.45
CA LEU A 125 3.54 2.72 -16.72
C LEU A 125 3.96 3.54 -17.94
N VAL A 126 4.64 4.68 -17.77
CA VAL A 126 5.08 5.49 -18.91
C VAL A 126 6.04 4.67 -19.78
N PRO A 127 5.77 4.53 -21.10
CA PRO A 127 6.66 3.81 -22.00
C PRO A 127 8.08 4.39 -21.93
N GLY A 128 9.07 3.54 -21.66
CA GLY A 128 10.44 3.98 -21.40
C GLY A 128 10.90 3.78 -19.95
N VAL A 129 10.01 3.81 -18.98
CA VAL A 129 10.32 3.37 -17.62
C VAL A 129 10.53 1.85 -17.65
N GLY A 130 11.68 1.38 -17.13
CA GLY A 130 12.05 -0.03 -17.20
C GLY A 130 12.78 -0.47 -18.49
N SER A 131 12.72 0.31 -19.59
CA SER A 131 13.43 0.01 -20.82
C SER A 131 14.69 0.86 -21.06
N MET A 132 14.90 1.90 -20.25
CA MET A 132 16.13 2.71 -20.27
C MET A 132 17.08 2.26 -19.17
N GLY A 133 18.34 1.94 -19.51
CA GLY A 133 19.34 1.52 -18.54
C GLY A 133 20.64 1.07 -19.19
N TRP A 134 21.50 0.47 -18.40
CA TRP A 134 22.75 -0.10 -18.83
C TRP A 134 22.59 -1.58 -19.19
N GLY A 135 23.24 -2.01 -20.26
CA GLY A 135 23.22 -3.37 -20.72
C GLY A 135 24.36 -3.65 -21.69
N HIS A 136 24.45 -4.87 -22.16
CA HIS A 136 25.47 -5.31 -23.10
C HIS A 136 24.87 -5.72 -24.45
N HIS A 137 25.61 -5.47 -25.52
CA HIS A 137 25.28 -5.98 -26.85
C HIS A 137 25.57 -7.48 -26.90
N THR A 138 24.53 -8.29 -27.06
CA THR A 138 24.61 -9.73 -27.32
C THR A 138 24.42 -10.00 -28.82
N ALA A 139 24.69 -11.22 -29.25
CA ALA A 139 24.49 -11.63 -30.66
C ALA A 139 23.02 -11.54 -31.12
N GLU A 140 22.07 -11.52 -30.17
CA GLU A 140 20.63 -11.44 -30.39
C GLU A 140 20.08 -10.00 -30.26
N GLY A 141 20.91 -9.02 -29.90
CA GLY A 141 20.55 -7.62 -29.74
C GLY A 141 21.04 -6.99 -28.41
N PHE A 142 20.53 -5.82 -28.07
CA PHE A 142 20.85 -5.13 -26.82
C PHE A 142 20.05 -5.76 -25.68
N ARG A 143 20.73 -6.33 -24.68
CA ARG A 143 20.12 -6.89 -23.48
C ARG A 143 20.32 -5.92 -22.32
N LEU A 144 19.21 -5.44 -21.77
CA LEU A 144 19.19 -4.57 -20.60
C LEU A 144 19.46 -5.42 -19.35
N GLU A 145 20.49 -5.08 -18.59
CA GLU A 145 20.81 -5.76 -17.32
C GLU A 145 20.37 -4.94 -16.12
N GLU A 146 20.52 -3.62 -16.18
CA GLU A 146 20.20 -2.72 -15.08
C GLU A 146 19.29 -1.59 -15.57
N PRO A 147 17.98 -1.65 -15.34
CA PRO A 147 17.08 -0.56 -15.66
C PRO A 147 17.33 0.64 -14.73
N LEU A 148 17.48 1.83 -15.31
CA LEU A 148 17.67 3.10 -14.59
C LEU A 148 16.41 3.52 -13.81
N PHE A 149 15.25 3.22 -14.38
CA PHE A 149 13.95 3.58 -13.82
C PHE A 149 13.13 2.32 -13.59
N ARG A 150 12.49 2.25 -12.45
CA ARG A 150 11.55 1.21 -12.09
C ARG A 150 10.37 1.83 -11.38
N GLY A 151 9.17 1.29 -11.55
CA GLY A 151 7.98 1.74 -10.85
C GLY A 151 8.26 1.92 -9.36
N ALA A 152 7.96 3.09 -8.80
CA ALA A 152 8.27 3.42 -7.40
C ALA A 152 7.64 2.39 -6.44
N ASN A 153 6.39 2.00 -6.69
CA ASN A 153 5.64 1.06 -5.86
C ASN A 153 5.97 -0.43 -6.15
N ALA A 154 6.83 -0.72 -7.14
CA ALA A 154 7.41 -2.03 -7.36
C ALA A 154 8.58 -2.34 -6.40
N ASP A 155 8.76 -1.53 -5.35
CA ASP A 155 9.74 -1.74 -4.28
C ASP A 155 9.02 -1.89 -2.93
N VAL A 156 9.25 -3.04 -2.27
CA VAL A 156 8.68 -3.33 -0.94
C VAL A 156 9.11 -2.31 0.11
N ASN A 157 10.34 -1.79 0.01
CA ASN A 157 10.85 -0.83 0.99
C ASN A 157 10.03 0.47 0.98
N LEU A 158 9.66 0.97 -0.20
CA LEU A 158 8.83 2.16 -0.31
C LEU A 158 7.40 1.90 0.16
N THR A 159 6.80 0.81 -0.29
CA THR A 159 5.41 0.49 0.07
C THR A 159 5.28 0.20 1.57
N LEU A 160 6.28 -0.46 2.17
CA LEU A 160 6.34 -0.69 3.61
C LEU A 160 6.56 0.63 4.38
N ALA A 161 7.44 1.51 3.89
CA ALA A 161 7.65 2.82 4.50
C ALA A 161 6.35 3.64 4.54
N MET A 162 5.59 3.70 3.44
CA MET A 162 4.28 4.37 3.40
C MET A 162 3.28 3.76 4.39
N ALA A 163 3.22 2.43 4.45
CA ALA A 163 2.34 1.72 5.38
C ALA A 163 2.74 1.95 6.85
N LEU A 164 4.04 2.05 7.15
CA LEU A 164 4.53 2.37 8.49
C LEU A 164 4.27 3.82 8.88
N VAL A 165 4.40 4.77 7.95
CA VAL A 165 4.04 6.18 8.19
C VAL A 165 2.54 6.29 8.50
N PHE A 166 1.69 5.61 7.73
CA PHE A 166 0.27 5.50 8.05
C PHE A 166 0.06 4.93 9.45
N PHE A 167 0.71 3.83 9.78
CA PHE A 167 0.57 3.18 11.08
C PHE A 167 0.97 4.08 12.24
N ALA A 168 2.04 4.85 12.09
CA ALA A 168 2.46 5.85 13.06
C ALA A 168 1.41 6.96 13.23
N CYS A 169 0.90 7.52 12.13
CA CYS A 169 -0.19 8.51 12.17
C CYS A 169 -1.46 7.94 12.82
N TRP A 170 -1.83 6.71 12.49
CA TRP A 170 -2.98 6.02 13.05
C TRP A 170 -2.89 5.85 14.57
N ILE A 171 -1.70 5.44 15.08
CA ILE A 171 -1.46 5.38 16.53
C ILE A 171 -1.63 6.77 17.16
N VAL A 172 -1.04 7.81 16.56
CA VAL A 172 -1.13 9.18 17.08
C VAL A 172 -2.58 9.65 17.12
N TRP A 173 -3.36 9.44 16.07
CA TRP A 173 -4.78 9.81 16.03
C TRP A 173 -5.60 9.01 17.03
N GLY A 174 -5.36 7.72 17.17
CA GLY A 174 -6.01 6.87 18.16
C GLY A 174 -5.71 7.31 19.59
N LEU A 175 -4.45 7.62 19.90
CA LEU A 175 -4.04 8.14 21.21
C LEU A 175 -4.64 9.53 21.50
N GLN A 176 -4.74 10.40 20.49
CA GLN A 176 -5.37 11.73 20.65
C GLN A 176 -6.87 11.64 20.85
N SER A 177 -7.53 10.64 20.26
CA SER A 177 -8.98 10.44 20.36
C SER A 177 -9.39 9.78 21.66
N LEU A 178 -8.75 8.67 22.04
CA LEU A 178 -9.11 7.82 23.18
C LEU A 178 -8.29 8.10 24.44
N GLY A 179 -7.16 8.79 24.30
CA GLY A 179 -6.12 8.84 25.34
C GLY A 179 -5.41 7.49 25.51
N PRO A 180 -4.24 7.46 26.19
CA PRO A 180 -3.43 6.24 26.30
C PRO A 180 -4.17 5.12 27.06
N MET A 181 -4.84 5.45 28.14
CA MET A 181 -5.60 4.47 28.94
C MET A 181 -6.86 3.98 28.21
N GLY A 182 -7.54 4.85 27.45
CA GLY A 182 -8.69 4.48 26.64
C GLY A 182 -8.31 3.53 25.52
N PHE A 183 -7.20 3.81 24.85
CA PHE A 183 -6.66 2.97 23.77
C PHE A 183 -6.37 1.53 24.25
N PHE A 184 -5.72 1.36 25.41
CA PHE A 184 -5.48 0.03 25.99
C PHE A 184 -6.77 -0.64 26.46
N LYS A 185 -7.70 0.11 27.06
CA LYS A 185 -8.99 -0.45 27.48
C LYS A 185 -9.80 -0.94 26.28
N GLU A 186 -9.81 -0.20 25.17
CA GLU A 186 -10.54 -0.60 23.96
C GLU A 186 -10.06 -1.95 23.43
N MET A 187 -8.75 -2.23 23.54
CA MET A 187 -8.15 -3.49 23.06
C MET A 187 -8.40 -4.68 24.01
N PHE A 188 -8.41 -4.48 25.34
CA PHE A 188 -8.37 -5.55 26.32
C PHE A 188 -9.55 -5.58 27.30
N ALA A 189 -10.38 -4.53 27.35
CA ALA A 189 -11.47 -4.50 28.31
C ALA A 189 -12.62 -5.41 27.90
N PRO A 190 -13.18 -6.17 28.83
CA PRO A 190 -14.37 -6.99 28.59
C PRO A 190 -15.58 -6.08 28.29
N LYS A 191 -16.14 -6.22 27.10
CA LYS A 191 -17.35 -5.52 26.67
C LYS A 191 -18.57 -6.32 27.17
N GLY A 192 -19.02 -6.09 28.45
CA GLY A 192 -20.21 -6.71 28.99
C GLY A 192 -20.27 -6.71 30.52
N THR A 193 -21.48 -6.64 31.06
CA THR A 193 -21.80 -6.70 32.50
C THR A 193 -22.23 -8.12 32.90
N THR A 194 -21.25 -8.96 33.21
CA THR A 194 -21.54 -10.33 33.68
C THR A 194 -21.01 -10.52 35.10
N THR A 195 -21.74 -11.20 35.95
CA THR A 195 -21.39 -11.47 37.36
C THR A 195 -21.09 -12.97 37.60
N GLY A 196 -20.26 -13.26 38.60
CA GLY A 196 -19.95 -14.64 39.01
C GLY A 196 -18.83 -15.32 38.23
N ALA A 197 -18.80 -16.65 38.19
CA ALA A 197 -17.77 -17.48 37.53
C ALA A 197 -17.67 -17.18 36.03
N LEU A 198 -18.76 -16.80 35.39
CA LEU A 198 -18.82 -16.40 33.99
C LEU A 198 -17.98 -15.14 33.72
N LYS A 199 -17.80 -14.25 34.70
CA LYS A 199 -16.93 -13.07 34.59
C LYS A 199 -15.46 -13.44 34.37
N VAL A 200 -14.97 -14.46 35.08
CA VAL A 200 -13.59 -14.93 34.94
C VAL A 200 -13.35 -15.51 33.53
N LEU A 201 -14.30 -16.34 33.07
CA LEU A 201 -14.24 -16.88 31.70
C LEU A 201 -14.23 -15.76 30.65
N MET A 202 -15.12 -14.75 30.83
CA MET A 202 -15.17 -13.59 29.92
C MET A 202 -13.85 -12.81 29.92
N VAL A 203 -13.23 -12.55 31.06
CA VAL A 203 -11.93 -11.85 31.12
C VAL A 203 -10.87 -12.60 30.32
N VAL A 204 -10.80 -13.93 30.43
CA VAL A 204 -9.84 -14.74 29.67
C VAL A 204 -10.12 -14.69 28.17
N VAL A 205 -11.40 -14.79 27.77
CA VAL A 205 -11.79 -14.73 26.35
C VAL A 205 -11.49 -13.35 25.75
N PHE A 206 -11.84 -12.26 26.45
CA PHE A 206 -11.57 -10.90 25.97
C PHE A 206 -10.08 -10.57 25.96
N PHE A 207 -9.31 -11.10 26.90
CA PHE A 207 -7.86 -10.97 26.87
C PHE A 207 -7.25 -11.68 25.65
N ALA A 208 -7.69 -12.92 25.37
CA ALA A 208 -7.27 -13.64 24.17
C ALA A 208 -7.69 -12.93 22.88
N ALA A 209 -8.91 -12.40 22.82
CA ALA A 209 -9.40 -11.60 21.70
C ALA A 209 -8.59 -10.31 21.50
N GLY A 210 -8.24 -9.62 22.60
CA GLY A 210 -7.37 -8.44 22.57
C GLY A 210 -5.96 -8.76 22.05
N LEU A 211 -5.40 -9.91 22.41
CA LEU A 211 -4.11 -10.36 21.89
C LEU A 211 -4.18 -10.60 20.37
N LEU A 212 -5.26 -11.22 19.88
CA LEU A 212 -5.50 -11.39 18.44
C LEU A 212 -5.67 -10.04 17.72
N GLU A 213 -6.34 -9.08 18.35
CA GLU A 213 -6.50 -7.72 17.82
C GLU A 213 -5.15 -7.01 17.70
N VAL A 214 -4.25 -7.12 18.70
CA VAL A 214 -2.88 -6.59 18.64
C VAL A 214 -2.12 -7.17 17.45
N ILE A 215 -2.19 -8.49 17.28
CA ILE A 215 -1.55 -9.18 16.16
C ILE A 215 -2.14 -8.66 14.83
N SER A 216 -3.46 -8.57 14.72
CA SER A 216 -4.15 -8.05 13.54
C SER A 216 -3.68 -6.62 13.20
N ILE A 217 -3.59 -5.74 14.18
CA ILE A 217 -3.12 -4.35 14.03
C ILE A 217 -1.68 -4.30 13.52
N LEU A 218 -0.78 -5.13 14.06
CA LEU A 218 0.61 -5.19 13.63
C LEU A 218 0.77 -5.71 12.20
N PHE A 219 -0.12 -6.61 11.75
CA PHE A 219 -0.12 -7.12 10.39
C PHE A 219 -0.78 -6.20 9.35
N ARG A 220 -1.52 -5.16 9.75
CA ARG A 220 -2.15 -4.19 8.84
C ARG A 220 -1.14 -3.51 7.90
N PRO A 221 -0.02 -2.91 8.39
CA PRO A 221 0.98 -2.31 7.51
C PRO A 221 1.60 -3.31 6.53
N VAL A 222 1.87 -4.52 7.00
CA VAL A 222 2.44 -5.60 6.19
C VAL A 222 1.49 -5.96 5.04
N SER A 223 0.22 -6.19 5.36
CA SER A 223 -0.81 -6.52 4.36
C SER A 223 -1.01 -5.40 3.33
N LEU A 224 -1.03 -4.13 3.78
CA LEU A 224 -1.15 -2.96 2.90
C LEU A 224 0.04 -2.83 1.95
N SER A 225 1.26 -2.98 2.49
CA SER A 225 2.50 -2.91 1.71
C SER A 225 2.56 -4.00 0.64
N PHE A 226 2.33 -5.26 1.02
CA PHE A 226 2.37 -6.38 0.07
C PHE A 226 1.26 -6.32 -0.97
N ARG A 227 0.10 -5.78 -0.64
CA ARG A 227 -0.98 -5.58 -1.60
C ARG A 227 -0.57 -4.57 -2.67
N LEU A 228 -0.01 -3.42 -2.26
CA LEU A 228 0.43 -2.39 -3.19
C LEU A 228 1.58 -2.89 -4.07
N TYR A 229 2.62 -3.44 -3.44
CA TYR A 229 3.76 -4.02 -4.14
C TYR A 229 3.35 -5.15 -5.09
N GLY A 230 2.57 -6.11 -4.60
CA GLY A 230 2.20 -7.31 -5.37
C GLY A 230 1.39 -6.99 -6.62
N ASN A 231 0.46 -6.05 -6.54
CA ASN A 231 -0.33 -5.66 -7.70
C ASN A 231 0.54 -4.99 -8.78
N ILE A 232 1.42 -4.06 -8.39
CA ILE A 232 2.29 -3.35 -9.35
C ILE A 232 3.33 -4.29 -9.93
N PHE A 233 3.97 -5.13 -9.11
CA PHE A 233 4.94 -6.11 -9.59
C PHE A 233 4.31 -7.14 -10.54
N ALA A 234 3.10 -7.61 -10.24
CA ALA A 234 2.36 -8.52 -11.12
C ALA A 234 2.02 -7.86 -12.47
N GLY A 235 1.58 -6.59 -12.45
CA GLY A 235 1.28 -5.83 -13.65
C GLY A 235 2.51 -5.59 -14.52
N GLU A 236 3.63 -5.16 -13.93
CA GLU A 236 4.91 -5.02 -14.64
C GLU A 236 5.35 -6.34 -15.29
N THR A 237 5.31 -7.44 -14.54
CA THR A 237 5.68 -8.78 -15.05
C THR A 237 4.76 -9.23 -16.18
N MET A 238 3.46 -8.93 -16.07
CA MET A 238 2.47 -9.26 -17.11
C MET A 238 2.74 -8.48 -18.40
N LEU A 239 2.99 -7.16 -18.30
CA LEU A 239 3.32 -6.33 -19.46
C LEU A 239 4.62 -6.78 -20.14
N GLU A 240 5.64 -7.14 -19.35
CA GLU A 240 6.90 -7.68 -19.88
C GLU A 240 6.68 -9.01 -20.63
N THR A 241 5.90 -9.92 -20.05
CA THR A 241 5.57 -11.20 -20.68
C THR A 241 4.82 -10.99 -22.01
N MET A 242 3.88 -10.03 -22.05
CA MET A 242 3.14 -9.69 -23.27
C MET A 242 4.05 -9.03 -24.32
N ALA A 243 5.11 -8.32 -23.91
CA ALA A 243 6.11 -7.76 -24.83
C ALA A 243 6.90 -8.82 -25.59
N GLN A 244 6.99 -10.04 -25.06
CA GLN A 244 7.73 -11.15 -25.68
C GLN A 244 6.92 -11.89 -26.73
N VAL A 245 5.63 -11.58 -26.94
CA VAL A 245 4.79 -12.22 -27.96
C VAL A 245 5.26 -11.78 -29.35
N PRO A 246 5.74 -12.72 -30.23
CA PRO A 246 6.28 -12.34 -31.52
C PRO A 246 5.18 -11.73 -32.42
N TYR A 247 5.58 -10.76 -33.24
CA TYR A 247 4.78 -10.07 -34.29
C TYR A 247 3.62 -9.17 -33.82
N ILE A 248 2.95 -9.47 -32.71
CA ILE A 248 1.73 -8.76 -32.27
C ILE A 248 1.86 -8.20 -30.83
N ALA A 249 3.06 -8.17 -30.25
CA ALA A 249 3.32 -7.69 -28.89
C ALA A 249 2.63 -6.36 -28.59
N TRP A 250 2.80 -5.35 -29.45
CA TRP A 250 2.23 -4.02 -29.28
C TRP A 250 0.70 -4.02 -29.23
N LEU A 251 0.04 -4.87 -30.00
CA LEU A 251 -1.42 -4.97 -30.03
C LEU A 251 -1.94 -5.66 -28.76
N VAL A 252 -1.25 -6.70 -28.30
CA VAL A 252 -1.61 -7.44 -27.09
C VAL A 252 -1.38 -6.59 -25.84
N GLN A 253 -0.33 -5.78 -25.80
CA GLN A 253 -0.03 -4.91 -24.65
C GLN A 253 -1.05 -3.80 -24.43
N ILE A 254 -1.68 -3.24 -25.49
CA ILE A 254 -2.60 -2.10 -25.36
C ILE A 254 -3.72 -2.35 -24.32
N PRO A 255 -4.52 -3.42 -24.39
CA PRO A 255 -5.58 -3.67 -23.40
C PRO A 255 -5.02 -3.87 -21.99
N PHE A 256 -3.82 -4.47 -21.85
CA PHE A 256 -3.18 -4.65 -20.54
C PHE A 256 -2.67 -3.33 -19.95
N TYR A 257 -2.20 -2.39 -20.77
CA TYR A 257 -1.87 -1.04 -20.30
C TYR A 257 -3.10 -0.31 -19.73
N PHE A 258 -4.25 -0.39 -20.40
CA PHE A 258 -5.49 0.20 -19.86
C PHE A 258 -5.94 -0.48 -18.58
N LEU A 259 -5.81 -1.81 -18.50
CA LEU A 259 -6.10 -2.56 -17.29
C LEU A 259 -5.19 -2.11 -16.14
N GLU A 260 -3.89 -1.96 -16.39
CA GLU A 260 -2.91 -1.57 -15.37
C GLU A 260 -3.10 -0.12 -14.91
N LEU A 261 -3.49 0.79 -15.79
CA LEU A 261 -3.91 2.16 -15.41
C LEU A 261 -5.09 2.12 -14.44
N LEU A 262 -6.08 1.28 -14.73
CA LEU A 262 -7.25 1.10 -13.86
C LEU A 262 -6.86 0.44 -12.52
N VAL A 263 -6.05 -0.59 -12.54
CA VAL A 263 -5.52 -1.27 -11.33
C VAL A 263 -4.75 -0.27 -10.48
N GLY A 264 -3.89 0.55 -11.09
CA GLY A 264 -3.13 1.59 -10.40
C GLY A 264 -4.00 2.62 -9.68
N LEU A 265 -5.11 3.05 -10.33
CA LEU A 265 -6.11 3.94 -9.73
C LEU A 265 -6.85 3.24 -8.57
N VAL A 266 -7.39 2.06 -8.83
CA VAL A 266 -8.14 1.28 -7.83
C VAL A 266 -7.26 0.99 -6.62
N GLN A 267 -5.99 0.66 -6.83
CA GLN A 267 -5.06 0.35 -5.74
C GLN A 267 -4.76 1.58 -4.86
N ALA A 268 -4.57 2.76 -5.47
CA ALA A 268 -4.41 4.01 -4.72
C ALA A 268 -5.67 4.33 -3.88
N LEU A 269 -6.85 4.13 -4.47
CA LEU A 269 -8.13 4.34 -3.81
C LEU A 269 -8.35 3.33 -2.68
N VAL A 270 -8.07 2.04 -2.90
CA VAL A 270 -8.20 0.98 -1.87
C VAL A 270 -7.23 1.23 -0.72
N PHE A 271 -6.00 1.66 -0.97
CA PHE A 271 -5.06 2.02 0.09
C PHE A 271 -5.62 3.15 0.96
N MET A 272 -6.06 4.24 0.33
CA MET A 272 -6.67 5.39 1.02
C MET A 272 -7.92 4.98 1.81
N LEU A 273 -8.85 4.23 1.18
CA LEU A 273 -10.10 3.79 1.82
C LEU A 273 -9.86 2.91 3.04
N LEU A 274 -9.01 1.89 2.91
CA LEU A 274 -8.74 0.97 4.03
C LEU A 274 -8.09 1.71 5.20
N THR A 275 -7.15 2.60 4.92
CA THR A 275 -6.49 3.40 5.96
C THR A 275 -7.46 4.39 6.61
N ALA A 276 -8.37 5.00 5.83
CA ALA A 276 -9.42 5.86 6.33
C ALA A 276 -10.41 5.11 7.23
N VAL A 277 -10.91 3.94 6.79
CA VAL A 277 -11.81 3.10 7.58
C VAL A 277 -11.16 2.64 8.89
N PHE A 278 -9.88 2.23 8.87
CA PHE A 278 -9.18 1.87 10.11
C PHE A 278 -9.05 3.05 11.07
N THR A 279 -8.89 4.27 10.54
CA THR A 279 -8.85 5.49 11.36
C THR A 279 -10.24 5.82 11.93
N LEU A 280 -11.29 5.66 11.12
CA LEU A 280 -12.66 5.85 11.54
C LEU A 280 -13.01 4.91 12.71
N LEU A 281 -12.73 3.61 12.55
CA LEU A 281 -13.06 2.60 13.56
C LEU A 281 -12.45 2.91 14.93
N ILE A 282 -11.20 3.40 14.97
CA ILE A 282 -10.58 3.71 16.26
C ILE A 282 -11.08 5.04 16.86
N CYS A 283 -11.51 5.98 16.01
CA CYS A 283 -11.96 7.30 16.48
C CYS A 283 -13.45 7.35 16.86
N GLN A 284 -14.31 6.53 16.24
CA GLN A 284 -15.77 6.53 16.49
C GLN A 284 -16.17 5.92 17.83
N HIS A 285 -15.45 4.96 18.37
CA HIS A 285 -15.78 4.33 19.65
C HIS A 285 -15.81 5.31 20.84
N HIS A 286 -15.34 6.54 20.66
CA HIS A 286 -15.37 7.56 21.72
C HIS A 286 -16.74 8.26 21.85
N GLU A 287 -17.50 8.41 20.76
CA GLU A 287 -18.81 9.09 20.81
C GLU A 287 -19.88 8.22 21.50
N GLU A 288 -19.88 6.90 21.27
CA GLU A 288 -20.82 5.99 21.92
C GLU A 288 -20.55 5.83 23.44
N GLY A 289 -19.27 5.80 23.85
CA GLY A 289 -18.89 5.71 25.26
C GLY A 289 -19.22 6.99 26.07
N SER A 290 -19.15 8.17 25.44
CA SER A 290 -19.48 9.44 26.05
C SER A 290 -21.00 9.67 26.17
N ALA A 291 -21.78 9.23 25.18
CA ALA A 291 -23.24 9.32 25.22
C ALA A 291 -23.85 8.40 26.28
N ALA A 292 -23.26 7.22 26.53
CA ALA A 292 -23.71 6.29 27.57
C ALA A 292 -23.33 6.72 28.99
N ALA A 293 -22.40 7.66 29.17
CA ALA A 293 -22.02 8.18 30.50
C ALA A 293 -22.85 9.39 30.95
N HIS A 294 -23.70 9.96 30.09
CA HIS A 294 -24.58 11.11 30.38
C HIS A 294 -26.05 10.73 30.53
N HIS A 295 -26.41 9.46 30.52
CA HIS A 295 -27.69 8.88 30.90
C HIS A 295 -27.53 7.97 32.13
#